data_94907febb886fb8e4e8c3db3656ce44f
#
_entry.id   94907febb886fb8e4e8c3db3656ce44f
#
_cell.length_a   1.000
_cell.length_b   1.000
_cell.length_c   1.000
_cell.angle_alpha   90.00
_cell.angle_beta   90.00
_cell.angle_gamma   90.00
#
_symmetry.space_group_name_H-M   'P 1'
#
loop_
_entity.id
_entity.type
_entity.pdbx_description
1 polymer ?
#
loop_
_entity_poly.entity_id
_entity_poly.type
_entity_poly.pdbx_seq_one_letter_code
_entity_poly.pdbx_strand_id
1 'polypeptide(L)' 'MLLNNLEYKNMSNELLENLNQLKKMFVLLSEERKVVMSHHKTFEHVEKMQAIVDDSINLVENE' A
#
# COMPACT_ATOMS: atom_id res chain seq x y z
N MET A 1 -6.63 11.99 23.87
CA MET A 1 -6.98 10.77 23.16
C MET A 1 -7.94 11.00 22.03
N LEU A 2 -9.10 11.57 22.31
CA LEU A 2 -10.11 11.77 21.28
C LEU A 2 -9.68 12.73 20.21
N LEU A 3 -8.98 13.79 20.57
CA LEU A 3 -8.47 14.75 19.59
C LEU A 3 -7.45 14.11 18.68
N ASN A 4 -6.60 13.28 19.25
CA ASN A 4 -5.63 12.55 18.46
C ASN A 4 -6.31 11.59 17.50
N ASN A 5 -7.48 11.08 17.90
CA ASN A 5 -8.22 10.19 17.03
C ASN A 5 -8.72 10.87 15.75
N LEU A 6 -9.10 12.15 15.85
CA LEU A 6 -9.56 12.88 14.68
C LEU A 6 -8.44 13.13 13.69
N GLU A 7 -7.31 13.61 14.17
CA GLU A 7 -6.15 13.81 13.32
C GLU A 7 -5.66 12.49 12.74
N TYR A 8 -5.64 11.51 13.60
CA TYR A 8 -5.20 10.18 13.21
C TYR A 8 -6.10 9.60 12.13
N LYS A 9 -7.40 9.87 12.19
CA LYS A 9 -8.34 9.39 11.19
C LYS A 9 -8.03 9.96 9.81
N ASN A 10 -7.76 11.25 9.73
CA ASN A 10 -7.47 11.87 8.45
C ASN A 10 -6.23 11.28 7.81
N MET A 11 -5.21 11.05 8.60
CA MET A 11 -4.00 10.42 8.11
C MET A 11 -4.22 8.95 7.83
N SER A 12 -5.00 8.30 8.70
CA SER A 12 -5.31 6.89 8.56
C SER A 12 -6.02 6.57 7.26
N ASN A 13 -6.81 7.50 6.72
CA ASN A 13 -7.54 7.24 5.48
C ASN A 13 -6.60 7.01 4.31
N GLU A 14 -5.63 7.89 4.13
CA GLU A 14 -4.65 7.72 3.05
C GLU A 14 -3.77 6.50 3.28
N LEU A 15 -3.33 6.32 4.50
CA LEU A 15 -2.50 5.19 4.85
C LEU A 15 -3.28 3.88 4.67
N LEU A 16 -4.53 3.88 5.08
CA LEU A 16 -5.38 2.71 4.94
C LEU A 16 -5.61 2.37 3.47
N GLU A 17 -5.82 3.38 2.63
CA GLU A 17 -5.96 3.16 1.20
C GLU A 17 -4.70 2.54 0.61
N ASN A 18 -3.54 3.06 1.01
CA ASN A 18 -2.26 2.54 0.55
C ASN A 18 -2.08 1.08 0.97
N LEU A 19 -2.40 0.78 2.24
CA LEU A 19 -2.27 -0.58 2.75
C LEU A 19 -3.24 -1.54 2.07
N ASN A 20 -4.47 -1.10 1.81
CA ASN A 20 -5.43 -1.92 1.10
C ASN A 20 -5.00 -2.19 -0.33
N GLN A 21 -4.43 -1.19 -0.98
CA GLN A 21 -3.91 -1.35 -2.33
C GLN A 21 -2.75 -2.33 -2.34
N LEU A 22 -1.83 -2.21 -1.38
CA LEU A 22 -0.72 -3.16 -1.25
C LEU A 22 -1.23 -4.58 -1.02
N LYS A 23 -2.26 -4.73 -0.20
CA LYS A 23 -2.84 -6.04 0.06
C LYS A 23 -3.33 -6.69 -1.22
N LYS A 24 -4.02 -5.92 -2.05
CA LYS A 24 -4.50 -6.43 -3.34
C LYS A 24 -3.34 -6.79 -4.27
N MET A 25 -2.30 -5.99 -4.25
CA MET A 25 -1.13 -6.24 -5.09
C MET A 25 -0.36 -7.48 -4.63
N PHE A 26 -0.32 -7.72 -3.32
CA PHE A 26 0.29 -8.94 -2.79
C PHE A 26 -0.46 -10.18 -3.23
N VAL A 27 -1.79 -10.11 -3.30
CA VAL A 27 -2.59 -11.25 -3.76
C VAL A 27 -2.19 -11.64 -5.19
N LEU A 28 -1.90 -10.67 -6.03
CA LEU A 28 -1.46 -10.95 -7.40
C LEU A 28 -0.11 -11.67 -7.46
N LEU A 29 0.69 -11.54 -6.41
CA LEU A 29 1.99 -12.20 -6.32
C LEU A 29 1.92 -13.52 -5.56
N SER A 30 0.77 -13.84 -4.98
CA SER A 30 0.62 -15.03 -4.15
C SER A 30 0.11 -16.20 -4.97
N GLU A 31 0.04 -17.34 -4.33
CA GLU A 31 -0.52 -18.55 -4.96
C GLU A 31 -2.00 -18.42 -5.25
N GLU A 32 -2.67 -17.47 -4.61
CA GLU A 32 -4.10 -17.25 -4.81
C GLU A 32 -4.39 -16.47 -6.09
N ARG A 33 -3.34 -15.97 -6.73
CA ARG A 33 -3.54 -15.19 -7.95
C ARG A 33 -4.22 -16.02 -9.03
N LYS A 34 -5.10 -15.36 -9.77
CA LYS A 34 -5.80 -15.99 -10.88
C LYS A 34 -5.18 -15.66 -12.22
N VAL A 35 -4.22 -14.76 -12.23
CA VAL A 35 -3.56 -14.29 -13.44
C VAL A 35 -2.07 -14.51 -13.31
N VAL A 36 -1.47 -15.05 -14.36
CA VAL A 36 -0.02 -15.24 -14.41
C VAL A 36 0.60 -14.01 -15.04
N MET A 37 1.57 -13.43 -14.35
CA MET A 37 2.29 -12.26 -14.86
C MET A 37 3.65 -12.65 -15.41
N SER A 38 4.07 -12.00 -16.50
CA SER A 38 5.41 -12.16 -17.01
C SER A 38 6.42 -11.58 -16.02
N HIS A 39 7.70 -11.92 -16.19
CA HIS A 39 8.75 -11.36 -15.34
C HIS A 39 8.77 -9.84 -15.39
N HIS A 40 8.64 -9.29 -16.60
CA HIS A 40 8.65 -7.84 -16.76
C HIS A 40 7.51 -7.18 -15.97
N LYS A 41 6.30 -7.73 -16.10
CA LYS A 41 5.15 -7.19 -15.40
C LYS A 41 5.26 -7.39 -13.90
N THR A 42 5.87 -8.48 -13.48
CA THR A 42 6.11 -8.71 -12.06
C THR A 42 7.04 -7.64 -11.49
N PHE A 43 8.12 -7.31 -12.20
CA PHE A 43 9.03 -6.27 -11.76
C PHE A 43 8.34 -4.91 -11.68
N GLU A 44 7.55 -4.56 -12.70
CA GLU A 44 6.78 -3.32 -12.69
C GLU A 44 5.83 -3.28 -11.50
N HIS A 45 5.19 -4.40 -11.21
CA HIS A 45 4.26 -4.51 -10.10
C HIS A 45 4.97 -4.28 -8.77
N VAL A 46 6.13 -4.87 -8.59
CA VAL A 46 6.93 -4.70 -7.37
C VAL A 46 7.39 -3.25 -7.23
N GLU A 47 7.80 -2.61 -8.32
CA GLU A 47 8.18 -1.20 -8.27
C GLU A 47 7.03 -0.31 -7.81
N LYS A 48 5.84 -0.59 -8.29
CA LYS A 48 4.65 0.16 -7.85
C LYS A 48 4.38 -0.06 -6.37
N MET A 49 4.56 -1.29 -5.90
CA MET A 49 4.39 -1.59 -4.49
C MET A 49 5.41 -0.85 -3.64
N GLN A 50 6.66 -0.78 -4.09
CA GLN A 50 7.70 -0.03 -3.40
C GLN A 50 7.36 1.45 -3.31
N ALA A 51 6.82 2.01 -4.39
CA ALA A 51 6.41 3.41 -4.41
C ALA A 51 5.30 3.66 -3.39
N ILE A 52 4.35 2.74 -3.27
CA ILE A 52 3.28 2.86 -2.29
C ILE A 52 3.83 2.77 -0.87
N VAL A 53 4.79 1.89 -0.64
CA VAL A 53 5.44 1.78 0.67
C VAL A 53 6.16 3.07 1.01
N ASP A 54 6.91 3.63 0.06
CA ASP A 54 7.63 4.88 0.28
C ASP A 54 6.67 6.02 0.59
N ASP A 55 5.57 6.09 -0.14
CA ASP A 55 4.55 7.09 0.11
C ASP A 55 3.95 6.93 1.50
N SER A 56 3.70 5.69 1.91
CA SER A 56 3.16 5.39 3.23
C SER A 56 4.12 5.80 4.33
N ILE A 57 5.41 5.57 4.14
CA ILE A 57 6.43 5.98 5.10
C ILE A 57 6.45 7.50 5.22
N ASN A 58 6.36 8.21 4.08
CA ASN A 58 6.30 9.66 4.09
C ASN A 58 5.09 10.18 4.85
N LEU A 59 3.94 9.52 4.68
CA LEU A 59 2.74 9.92 5.40
C LEU A 59 2.93 9.81 6.91
N VAL A 60 3.60 8.75 7.35
CA VAL A 60 3.87 8.55 8.78
C VAL A 60 4.90 9.53 9.30
N GLU A 61 5.97 9.76 8.53
CA GLU A 61 7.06 10.64 8.97
C GLU A 61 6.65 12.11 9.02
N ASN A 62 5.68 12.49 8.22
CA ASN A 62 5.24 13.88 8.16
C ASN A 62 4.12 14.19 9.15
N GLU A 63 3.80 13.25 10.01
CA GLU A 63 2.87 13.53 11.11
C GLU A 63 3.52 14.45 12.16
#